data_38b5ce2338feecd3329f9fe33c16b9eb
#
_entry.id   38b5ce2338feecd3329f9fe33c16b9eb
#
_cell.length_a   1.000
_cell.length_b   1.000
_cell.length_c   1.000
_cell.angle_alpha   90.00
_cell.angle_beta   90.00
_cell.angle_gamma   90.00
#
_symmetry.space_group_name_H-M   'P 1'
#
loop_
_entity.id
_entity.type
_entity.pdbx_description
1 polymer ?
#
loop_
_entity_poly.entity_id
_entity_poly.type
_entity_poly.pdbx_seq_one_letter_code
_entity_poly.pdbx_strand_id
1 'polypeptide(L)'
;GDQVLVPNPGYPTYTSLNKILGSEIVNYNLREDNGWQPDFEELEKMDLSRVKLMWTNYPNMPTGANATMELYEKLVDFARRKNIVIVNDNPYSLILNKRPLSILNVPGAKECCIEFNSMSKSHNMPGWRVGLLATNAQFVQWVLKIKSNIDSGTFRPLQLAAAQAYNNSM
;
A
#
# COMPACT_ATOMS: atom_id res chain seq x y z
N GLY A 1 -8.53 -9.92 19.00
CA GLY A 1 -8.29 -9.89 17.58
C GLY A 1 -7.07 -9.09 17.22
N ASP A 2 -6.58 -9.28 16.01
CA ASP A 2 -5.48 -8.49 15.49
C ASP A 2 -5.94 -7.07 15.15
N GLN A 3 -5.01 -6.13 15.23
CA GLN A 3 -5.23 -4.73 14.94
C GLN A 3 -4.57 -4.32 13.61
N VAL A 4 -5.15 -3.30 12.97
CA VAL A 4 -4.65 -2.73 11.72
C VAL A 4 -4.58 -1.21 11.84
N LEU A 5 -3.42 -0.64 11.55
CA LEU A 5 -3.24 0.81 11.43
C LEU A 5 -3.82 1.32 10.11
N VAL A 6 -4.70 2.30 10.19
CA VAL A 6 -5.39 2.90 9.02
C VAL A 6 -5.19 4.41 9.04
N PRO A 7 -4.77 5.04 7.91
CA PRO A 7 -4.56 6.48 7.85
C PRO A 7 -5.87 7.26 7.92
N ASN A 8 -5.84 8.40 8.59
CA ASN A 8 -6.94 9.34 8.67
C ASN A 8 -6.42 10.78 8.37
N PRO A 9 -6.82 11.43 7.25
CA PRO A 9 -7.71 10.90 6.21
C PRO A 9 -7.09 9.77 5.38
N GLY A 10 -7.94 8.94 4.78
CA GLY A 10 -7.50 7.82 3.95
C GLY A 10 -8.61 7.24 3.08
N TYR A 11 -8.25 6.31 2.22
CA TYR A 11 -9.22 5.66 1.34
C TYR A 11 -10.20 4.80 2.14
N PRO A 12 -11.53 5.01 2.00
CA PRO A 12 -12.54 4.33 2.84
C PRO A 12 -12.48 2.81 2.83
N THR A 13 -11.97 2.22 1.76
CA THR A 13 -11.88 0.77 1.62
C THR A 13 -11.00 0.13 2.69
N TYR A 14 -9.94 0.81 3.17
CA TYR A 14 -9.09 0.25 4.23
C TYR A 14 -9.91 0.00 5.51
N THR A 15 -10.75 0.95 5.89
CA THR A 15 -11.67 0.79 7.02
C THR A 15 -12.73 -0.28 6.76
N SER A 16 -13.39 -0.23 5.60
CA SER A 16 -14.50 -1.13 5.27
C SER A 16 -14.04 -2.59 5.20
N LEU A 17 -12.89 -2.85 4.55
CA LEU A 17 -12.33 -4.19 4.41
C LEU A 17 -12.00 -4.80 5.79
N ASN A 18 -11.33 -4.03 6.64
CA ASN A 18 -10.95 -4.51 7.97
C ASN A 18 -12.19 -4.80 8.87
N LYS A 19 -13.25 -4.00 8.75
CA LYS A 19 -14.53 -4.29 9.42
C LYS A 19 -15.15 -5.61 8.94
N ILE A 20 -15.14 -5.86 7.63
CA ILE A 20 -15.66 -7.11 7.05
C ILE A 20 -14.85 -8.32 7.56
N LEU A 21 -13.54 -8.17 7.69
CA LEU A 21 -12.64 -9.22 8.17
C LEU A 21 -12.64 -9.38 9.70
N GLY A 22 -13.33 -8.51 10.44
CA GLY A 22 -13.38 -8.55 11.90
C GLY A 22 -12.08 -8.10 12.58
N SER A 23 -11.22 -7.37 11.86
CA SER A 23 -10.02 -6.77 12.45
C SER A 23 -10.36 -5.48 13.19
N GLU A 24 -9.67 -5.22 14.28
CA GLU A 24 -9.79 -3.97 15.02
C GLU A 24 -8.99 -2.86 14.32
N ILE A 25 -9.63 -1.72 14.10
CA ILE A 25 -9.03 -0.59 13.39
C ILE A 25 -8.45 0.40 14.40
N VAL A 26 -7.19 0.74 14.23
CA VAL A 26 -6.51 1.80 14.97
C VAL A 26 -6.13 2.90 13.96
N ASN A 27 -6.73 4.07 14.11
CA ASN A 27 -6.43 5.18 13.20
C ASN A 27 -5.14 5.89 13.64
N TYR A 28 -4.34 6.30 12.65
CA TYR A 28 -3.28 7.27 12.83
C TYR A 28 -3.55 8.51 11.97
N ASN A 29 -3.32 9.69 12.53
CA ASN A 29 -3.70 10.92 11.86
C ASN A 29 -2.58 11.43 10.95
N LEU A 30 -2.98 11.84 9.75
CA LEU A 30 -2.15 12.60 8.83
C LEU A 30 -2.57 14.07 8.95
N ARG A 31 -1.61 14.98 9.09
CA ARG A 31 -1.86 16.40 9.29
C ARG A 31 -1.12 17.22 8.23
N GLU A 32 -1.73 18.33 7.84
CA GLU A 32 -1.16 19.24 6.84
C GLU A 32 0.15 19.87 7.31
N ASP A 33 0.23 20.24 8.57
CA ASP A 33 1.42 20.83 9.19
C ASP A 33 2.63 19.89 9.22
N ASN A 34 2.39 18.56 9.11
CA ASN A 34 3.41 17.52 8.96
C ASN A 34 3.50 16.98 7.52
N GLY A 35 3.04 17.73 6.51
CA GLY A 35 3.08 17.31 5.11
C GLY A 35 2.29 16.02 4.82
N TRP A 36 1.25 15.74 5.60
CA TRP A 36 0.42 14.54 5.48
C TRP A 36 1.20 13.23 5.65
N GLN A 37 2.23 13.26 6.49
CA GLN A 37 3.00 12.08 6.86
C GLN A 37 2.54 11.52 8.21
N PRO A 38 2.75 10.20 8.47
CA PRO A 38 2.56 9.65 9.81
C PRO A 38 3.43 10.38 10.84
N ASP A 39 2.86 10.65 12.00
CA ASP A 39 3.62 11.13 13.13
C ASP A 39 4.23 9.93 13.87
N PHE A 40 5.52 9.69 13.63
CA PHE A 40 6.21 8.56 14.22
C PHE A 40 6.36 8.69 15.74
N GLU A 41 6.40 9.91 16.29
CA GLU A 41 6.44 10.09 17.74
C GLU A 41 5.11 9.69 18.40
N GLU A 42 4.00 9.99 17.75
CA GLU A 42 2.68 9.52 18.20
C GLU A 42 2.58 7.98 18.07
N LEU A 43 2.98 7.43 16.93
CA LEU A 43 2.96 5.97 16.70
C LEU A 43 3.81 5.20 17.70
N GLU A 44 4.97 5.73 18.09
CA GLU A 44 5.85 5.08 19.09
C GLU A 44 5.24 5.02 20.49
N LYS A 45 4.33 5.96 20.82
CA LYS A 45 3.63 6.01 22.11
C LYS A 45 2.41 5.10 22.18
N MET A 46 1.95 4.58 21.04
CA MET A 46 0.78 3.69 20.97
C MET A 46 1.14 2.26 21.41
N ASP A 47 0.17 1.57 22.00
CA ASP A 47 0.28 0.11 22.17
C ASP A 47 0.05 -0.58 20.81
N LEU A 48 1.12 -1.03 20.19
CA LEU A 48 1.12 -1.70 18.90
C LEU A 48 1.31 -3.22 19.00
N SER A 49 1.22 -3.79 20.19
CA SER A 49 1.48 -5.23 20.44
C SER A 49 0.57 -6.17 19.62
N ARG A 50 -0.63 -5.72 19.31
CA ARG A 50 -1.63 -6.46 18.53
C ARG A 50 -1.68 -6.03 17.06
N VAL A 51 -0.93 -5.00 16.67
CA VAL A 51 -0.92 -4.50 15.29
C VAL A 51 -0.12 -5.44 14.40
N LYS A 52 -0.74 -5.90 13.30
CA LYS A 52 -0.10 -6.78 12.31
C LYS A 52 0.17 -6.10 10.99
N LEU A 53 -0.62 -5.09 10.66
CA LEU A 53 -0.59 -4.43 9.37
C LEU A 53 -0.79 -2.94 9.51
N MET A 54 -0.10 -2.17 8.67
CA MET A 54 -0.27 -0.72 8.52
C MET A 54 -0.54 -0.40 7.05
N TRP A 55 -1.69 0.21 6.78
CA TRP A 55 -1.98 0.78 5.47
C TRP A 55 -1.28 2.11 5.30
N THR A 56 -0.62 2.30 4.17
CA THR A 56 -0.12 3.59 3.70
C THR A 56 -0.56 3.81 2.26
N ASN A 57 -0.67 5.06 1.83
CA ASN A 57 -1.06 5.40 0.47
C ASN A 57 -0.32 6.65 0.04
N TYR A 58 0.63 6.49 -0.87
CA TYR A 58 1.40 7.60 -1.43
C TYR A 58 1.67 7.38 -2.93
N PRO A 59 1.36 8.39 -3.78
CA PRO A 59 0.69 9.67 -3.45
C PRO A 59 -0.63 9.45 -2.72
N ASN A 60 -0.89 10.27 -1.69
CA ASN A 60 -2.00 10.05 -0.76
C ASN A 60 -3.35 10.49 -1.34
N MET A 61 -4.37 9.71 -1.13
CA MET A 61 -5.75 10.08 -1.36
C MET A 61 -6.44 10.29 0.01
N PRO A 62 -7.04 11.46 0.28
CA PRO A 62 -7.46 12.50 -0.66
C PRO A 62 -6.49 13.69 -0.78
N THR A 63 -5.38 13.74 -0.06
CA THR A 63 -4.58 14.97 0.12
C THR A 63 -3.68 15.31 -1.07
N GLY A 64 -3.33 14.31 -1.90
CA GLY A 64 -2.38 14.47 -3.01
C GLY A 64 -0.91 14.51 -2.58
N ALA A 65 -0.60 14.38 -1.28
CA ALA A 65 0.77 14.39 -0.78
C ALA A 65 1.61 13.25 -1.36
N ASN A 66 2.81 13.57 -1.84
CA ASN A 66 3.75 12.59 -2.34
C ASN A 66 4.61 12.01 -1.21
N ALA A 67 5.07 10.78 -1.38
CA ALA A 67 6.14 10.25 -0.54
C ALA A 67 7.49 10.88 -0.89
N THR A 68 8.39 10.87 0.09
CA THR A 68 9.83 11.05 -0.10
C THR A 68 10.53 9.72 0.19
N MET A 69 11.77 9.55 -0.28
CA MET A 69 12.57 8.38 0.10
C MET A 69 12.79 8.32 1.61
N GLU A 70 13.02 9.48 2.24
CA GLU A 70 13.16 9.57 3.69
C GLU A 70 11.92 9.05 4.44
N LEU A 71 10.71 9.39 3.97
CA LEU A 71 9.47 8.84 4.55
C LEU A 71 9.43 7.31 4.41
N TYR A 72 9.76 6.78 3.23
CA TYR A 72 9.78 5.33 3.02
C TYR A 72 10.84 4.62 3.86
N GLU A 73 12.00 5.22 4.05
CA GLU A 73 13.04 4.70 4.95
C GLU A 73 12.55 4.65 6.41
N LYS A 74 11.91 5.71 6.90
CA LYS A 74 11.30 5.75 8.24
C LYS A 74 10.20 4.70 8.40
N LEU A 75 9.35 4.51 7.39
CA LEU A 75 8.29 3.49 7.40
C LEU A 75 8.87 2.08 7.46
N VAL A 76 9.89 1.78 6.66
CA VAL A 76 10.54 0.47 6.65
C VAL A 76 11.24 0.18 7.97
N ASP A 77 11.96 1.16 8.54
CA ASP A 77 12.58 1.03 9.85
C ASP A 77 11.53 0.77 10.96
N PHE A 78 10.46 1.56 10.96
CA PHE A 78 9.34 1.40 11.90
C PHE A 78 8.71 0.01 11.78
N ALA A 79 8.42 -0.44 10.56
CA ALA A 79 7.83 -1.76 10.30
C ALA A 79 8.68 -2.90 10.88
N ARG A 80 10.00 -2.82 10.67
CA ARG A 80 10.96 -3.81 11.17
C ARG A 80 11.01 -3.82 12.69
N ARG A 81 11.16 -2.65 13.32
CA ARG A 81 11.26 -2.54 14.78
C ARG A 81 10.00 -3.02 15.48
N LYS A 82 8.84 -2.75 14.91
CA LYS A 82 7.53 -3.11 15.47
C LYS A 82 7.00 -4.47 14.99
N ASN A 83 7.70 -5.14 14.09
CA ASN A 83 7.26 -6.40 13.47
C ASN A 83 5.85 -6.27 12.83
N ILE A 84 5.63 -5.20 12.08
CA ILE A 84 4.39 -4.86 11.38
C ILE A 84 4.63 -4.95 9.88
N VAL A 85 3.65 -5.46 9.12
CA VAL A 85 3.68 -5.44 7.66
C VAL A 85 3.08 -4.14 7.16
N ILE A 86 3.82 -3.37 6.36
CA ILE A 86 3.28 -2.21 5.66
C ILE A 86 2.68 -2.65 4.31
N VAL A 87 1.47 -2.19 4.06
CA VAL A 87 0.83 -2.30 2.75
C VAL A 87 0.72 -0.91 2.16
N ASN A 88 1.60 -0.61 1.20
CA ASN A 88 1.59 0.67 0.49
C ASN A 88 0.72 0.57 -0.76
N ASP A 89 -0.41 1.27 -0.76
CA ASP A 89 -1.27 1.39 -1.93
C ASP A 89 -0.79 2.56 -2.79
N ASN A 90 -0.25 2.23 -3.97
CA ASN A 90 0.44 3.17 -4.84
C ASN A 90 -0.18 3.25 -6.26
N PRO A 91 -1.45 3.65 -6.41
CA PRO A 91 -2.09 3.75 -7.73
C PRO A 91 -1.76 5.05 -8.48
N TYR A 92 -1.16 6.04 -7.81
CA TYR A 92 -1.04 7.40 -8.35
C TYR A 92 0.39 7.82 -8.70
N SER A 93 1.42 7.07 -8.33
CA SER A 93 2.82 7.49 -8.50
C SER A 93 3.24 7.76 -9.95
N LEU A 94 2.56 7.14 -10.92
CA LEU A 94 2.85 7.34 -12.35
C LEU A 94 2.06 8.49 -12.99
N ILE A 95 1.19 9.19 -12.22
CA ILE A 95 0.36 10.27 -12.75
C ILE A 95 1.12 11.59 -12.64
N LEU A 96 1.42 12.21 -13.79
CA LEU A 96 2.09 13.52 -13.89
C LEU A 96 3.34 13.63 -13.00
N ASN A 97 3.98 12.52 -12.72
CA ASN A 97 5.14 12.44 -11.82
C ASN A 97 6.37 11.99 -12.61
N LYS A 98 7.35 12.89 -12.73
CA LYS A 98 8.61 12.61 -13.44
C LYS A 98 9.54 11.66 -12.69
N ARG A 99 9.34 11.46 -11.40
CA ARG A 99 10.18 10.62 -10.54
C ARG A 99 9.31 9.78 -9.62
N PRO A 100 8.59 8.77 -10.15
CA PRO A 100 7.76 7.89 -9.34
C PRO A 100 8.64 7.14 -8.33
N LEU A 101 8.17 7.08 -7.09
CA LEU A 101 8.83 6.37 -6.01
C LEU A 101 8.04 5.11 -5.65
N SER A 102 8.77 4.09 -5.23
CA SER A 102 8.24 2.86 -4.65
C SER A 102 8.86 2.65 -3.27
N ILE A 103 8.07 2.22 -2.29
CA ILE A 103 8.59 1.83 -0.99
C ILE A 103 9.60 0.68 -1.11
N LEU A 104 9.47 -0.15 -2.15
CA LEU A 104 10.36 -1.28 -2.42
C LEU A 104 11.76 -0.85 -2.92
N ASN A 105 11.98 0.45 -3.18
CA ASN A 105 13.31 0.98 -3.45
C ASN A 105 14.17 1.09 -2.18
N VAL A 106 13.56 1.07 -1.00
CA VAL A 106 14.30 1.07 0.27
C VAL A 106 14.94 -0.30 0.48
N PRO A 107 16.25 -0.37 0.80
CA PRO A 107 16.92 -1.64 1.08
C PRO A 107 16.22 -2.42 2.19
N GLY A 108 15.90 -3.70 1.90
CA GLY A 108 15.22 -4.59 2.83
C GLY A 108 13.71 -4.36 2.97
N ALA A 109 13.10 -3.42 2.25
CA ALA A 109 11.65 -3.19 2.32
C ALA A 109 10.84 -4.45 1.99
N LYS A 110 11.30 -5.30 1.07
CA LYS A 110 10.60 -6.54 0.71
C LYS A 110 10.40 -7.51 1.87
N GLU A 111 11.17 -7.38 2.95
CA GLU A 111 11.04 -8.23 4.13
C GLU A 111 9.78 -7.89 4.96
N CYS A 112 9.31 -6.65 4.89
CA CYS A 112 8.20 -6.15 5.70
C CYS A 112 7.17 -5.31 4.94
N CYS A 113 7.31 -5.13 3.62
CA CYS A 113 6.41 -4.30 2.84
C CYS A 113 5.80 -5.05 1.67
N ILE A 114 4.54 -4.72 1.39
CA ILE A 114 3.79 -5.09 0.20
C ILE A 114 3.43 -3.79 -0.52
N GLU A 115 3.65 -3.71 -1.83
CA GLU A 115 3.18 -2.57 -2.61
C GLU A 115 2.14 -3.02 -3.64
N PHE A 116 1.01 -2.31 -3.64
CA PHE A 116 -0.01 -2.43 -4.68
C PHE A 116 0.16 -1.31 -5.72
N ASN A 117 -0.05 -1.64 -6.97
CA ASN A 117 -0.22 -0.67 -8.04
C ASN A 117 -1.47 -1.00 -8.86
N SER A 118 -2.03 -0.01 -9.53
CA SER A 118 -3.26 -0.15 -10.29
C SER A 118 -3.20 0.60 -11.61
N MET A 119 -3.66 -0.04 -12.66
CA MET A 119 -3.82 0.61 -13.98
C MET A 119 -5.04 1.52 -14.06
N SER A 120 -5.92 1.45 -13.08
CA SER A 120 -7.17 2.24 -13.06
C SER A 120 -6.94 3.73 -13.16
N LYS A 121 -5.82 4.23 -12.60
CA LYS A 121 -5.51 5.66 -12.57
C LYS A 121 -4.42 6.00 -13.57
N SER A 122 -3.26 5.40 -13.45
CA SER A 122 -2.08 5.71 -14.27
C SER A 122 -2.29 5.48 -15.78
N HIS A 123 -3.09 4.49 -16.15
CA HIS A 123 -3.34 4.12 -17.55
C HIS A 123 -4.78 4.38 -17.99
N ASN A 124 -5.58 5.09 -17.18
CA ASN A 124 -6.99 5.35 -17.45
C ASN A 124 -7.79 4.07 -17.80
N MET A 125 -7.52 2.98 -17.10
CA MET A 125 -8.11 1.65 -17.34
C MET A 125 -8.92 1.15 -16.12
N PRO A 126 -9.83 1.94 -15.52
CA PRO A 126 -10.54 1.51 -14.31
C PRO A 126 -11.46 0.31 -14.55
N GLY A 127 -12.13 0.24 -15.73
CA GLY A 127 -13.04 -0.84 -16.10
C GLY A 127 -12.35 -2.18 -16.38
N TRP A 128 -11.04 -2.17 -16.62
CA TRP A 128 -10.27 -3.39 -16.93
C TRP A 128 -9.97 -4.25 -15.69
N ARG A 129 -10.10 -3.70 -14.50
CA ARG A 129 -9.91 -4.39 -13.22
C ARG A 129 -8.55 -5.07 -13.11
N VAL A 130 -7.49 -4.39 -13.53
CA VAL A 130 -6.10 -4.88 -13.47
C VAL A 130 -5.27 -4.04 -12.51
N GLY A 131 -4.57 -4.72 -11.64
CA GLY A 131 -3.55 -4.20 -10.75
C GLY A 131 -2.47 -5.24 -10.52
N LEU A 132 -1.45 -4.86 -9.82
CA LEU A 132 -0.36 -5.76 -9.43
C LEU A 132 -0.03 -5.60 -7.95
N LEU A 133 0.55 -6.64 -7.40
CA LEU A 133 1.15 -6.69 -6.08
C LEU A 133 2.62 -7.03 -6.24
N ALA A 134 3.49 -6.28 -5.59
CA ALA A 134 4.93 -6.53 -5.56
C ALA A 134 5.42 -6.66 -4.11
N THR A 135 6.18 -7.70 -3.84
CA THR A 135 6.78 -8.00 -2.53
C THR A 135 7.71 -9.21 -2.63
N ASN A 136 8.06 -9.84 -1.50
CA ASN A 136 8.78 -11.12 -1.47
C ASN A 136 7.89 -12.32 -1.79
N ALA A 137 8.52 -13.46 -2.07
CA ALA A 137 7.83 -14.69 -2.44
C ALA A 137 6.87 -15.21 -1.34
N GLN A 138 7.23 -15.05 -0.07
CA GLN A 138 6.40 -15.51 1.05
C GLN A 138 5.07 -14.76 1.12
N PHE A 139 5.09 -13.42 1.02
CA PHE A 139 3.88 -12.61 1.03
C PHE A 139 3.03 -12.84 -0.23
N VAL A 140 3.68 -13.03 -1.39
CA VAL A 140 2.97 -13.42 -2.62
C VAL A 140 2.21 -14.73 -2.41
N GLN A 141 2.82 -15.73 -1.80
CA GLN A 141 2.16 -17.02 -1.53
C GLN A 141 0.96 -16.88 -0.58
N TRP A 142 1.06 -16.06 0.46
CA TRP A 142 -0.07 -15.82 1.37
C TRP A 142 -1.24 -15.17 0.66
N VAL A 143 -0.98 -14.13 -0.14
CA VAL A 143 -2.03 -13.45 -0.92
C VAL A 143 -2.62 -14.38 -1.97
N LEU A 144 -1.79 -15.13 -2.69
CA LEU A 144 -2.24 -16.05 -3.73
C LEU A 144 -3.13 -17.16 -3.15
N LYS A 145 -2.81 -17.67 -1.97
CA LYS A 145 -3.61 -18.70 -1.29
C LYS A 145 -5.06 -18.26 -1.07
N ILE A 146 -5.29 -16.98 -0.78
CA ILE A 146 -6.63 -16.43 -0.62
C ILE A 146 -7.22 -16.05 -1.97
N LYS A 147 -6.46 -15.32 -2.79
CA LYS A 147 -6.92 -14.82 -4.08
C LYS A 147 -7.38 -15.94 -5.03
N SER A 148 -6.68 -17.05 -5.07
CA SER A 148 -7.05 -18.21 -5.91
C SER A 148 -8.38 -18.87 -5.52
N ASN A 149 -8.89 -18.58 -4.30
CA ASN A 149 -10.20 -19.04 -3.84
C ASN A 149 -11.30 -17.97 -4.03
N ILE A 150 -10.92 -16.70 -4.23
CA ILE A 150 -11.87 -15.62 -4.49
C ILE A 150 -12.16 -15.51 -5.99
N ASP A 151 -11.12 -15.59 -6.81
CA ASP A 151 -11.23 -15.61 -8.27
C ASP A 151 -10.30 -16.69 -8.85
N SER A 152 -10.74 -17.35 -9.91
CA SER A 152 -9.96 -18.38 -10.59
C SER A 152 -8.79 -17.84 -11.43
N GLY A 153 -8.64 -16.54 -11.49
CA GLY A 153 -7.58 -15.83 -12.20
C GLY A 153 -8.10 -14.70 -13.10
N THR A 154 -7.20 -13.83 -13.47
CA THR A 154 -7.49 -12.73 -14.39
C THR A 154 -7.41 -13.24 -15.84
N PHE A 155 -8.37 -12.81 -16.68
CA PHE A 155 -8.40 -13.17 -18.11
C PHE A 155 -7.06 -12.84 -18.79
N ARG A 156 -6.42 -13.86 -19.38
CA ARG A 156 -5.05 -13.75 -19.89
C ARG A 156 -4.80 -12.60 -20.88
N PRO A 157 -5.71 -12.28 -21.85
CA PRO A 157 -5.52 -11.14 -22.72
C PRO A 157 -5.39 -9.81 -21.98
N LEU A 158 -6.11 -9.62 -20.86
CA LEU A 158 -5.97 -8.43 -20.01
C LEU A 158 -4.60 -8.37 -19.34
N GLN A 159 -4.05 -9.51 -18.91
CA GLN A 159 -2.71 -9.57 -18.33
C GLN A 159 -1.64 -9.18 -19.36
N LEU A 160 -1.76 -9.68 -20.59
CA LEU A 160 -0.83 -9.35 -21.68
C LEU A 160 -0.92 -7.89 -22.07
N ALA A 161 -2.14 -7.35 -22.18
CA ALA A 161 -2.35 -5.92 -22.46
C ALA A 161 -1.80 -5.03 -21.34
N ALA A 162 -1.97 -5.43 -20.08
CA ALA A 162 -1.40 -4.73 -18.94
C ALA A 162 0.13 -4.72 -18.96
N ALA A 163 0.75 -5.87 -19.24
CA ALA A 163 2.20 -5.96 -19.36
C ALA A 163 2.72 -5.05 -20.48
N GLN A 164 2.04 -5.02 -21.63
CA GLN A 164 2.39 -4.14 -22.75
C GLN A 164 2.23 -2.66 -22.36
N ALA A 165 1.16 -2.30 -21.63
CA ALA A 165 0.92 -0.93 -21.21
C ALA A 165 1.97 -0.43 -20.21
N TYR A 166 2.40 -1.28 -19.26
CA TYR A 166 3.48 -0.92 -18.32
C TYR A 166 4.86 -0.79 -19.01
N ASN A 167 5.07 -1.48 -20.14
CA ASN A 167 6.33 -1.41 -20.89
C ASN A 167 6.39 -0.22 -21.86
N ASN A 168 5.27 0.44 -22.12
CA ASN A 168 5.27 1.65 -22.94
C ASN A 168 5.70 2.84 -22.08
N SER A 169 6.69 3.59 -22.55
CA SER A 169 7.02 4.89 -21.96
C SER A 169 5.81 5.84 -22.11
N MET A 170 5.33 6.34 -21.00
CA MET A 170 4.33 7.41 -20.97
C MET A 170 4.99 8.76 -21.28
#